data_6179025ba35ddbf1db4d529bca23366e
#
_entry.id   6179025ba35ddbf1db4d529bca23366e
#
_cell.length_a   1.000
_cell.length_b   1.000
_cell.length_c   1.000
_cell.angle_alpha   90.00
_cell.angle_beta   90.00
_cell.angle_gamma   90.00
#
_symmetry.space_group_name_H-M   'P 1'
#
loop_
_entity.id
_entity.type
_entity.pdbx_description
1 polymer ?
#
loop_
_entity_poly.entity_id
_entity_poly.type
_entity_poly.pdbx_seq_one_letter_code
_entity_poly.pdbx_strand_id
1 'polypeptide(L)'
;MRAATAGFLALLLAGPAFADEPPGRIGVIGRASREVAPDFATVEVAVESRGATPTAALDQNSAAARKVVELAGEFGITGPDLATAAVSLRPATKTVRDPGGQMRDVPDGYQATNAVSVRVGDLKRLGALMRRLLDGGADRIGGVAFGLTDPGQAENAVRADAVRDAKRQAETLAAAAGLRLGRLESLVSPPRQGAAMPMQARAFAAKGVPG
;
A
#
# COMPACT_ATOMS: atom_id res chain seq x y z
N MET A 1 -103.60 -3.15 17.96
CA MET A 1 -102.36 -3.89 18.25
C MET A 1 -101.25 -3.16 17.53
N ARG A 2 -100.40 -2.46 18.31
CA ARG A 2 -99.27 -1.66 17.78
C ARG A 2 -98.02 -2.28 18.25
N ALA A 3 -97.18 -2.79 17.38
CA ALA A 3 -95.88 -3.37 17.67
C ALA A 3 -94.84 -2.23 17.54
N ALA A 4 -94.10 -1.93 18.63
CA ALA A 4 -92.99 -0.97 18.66
C ALA A 4 -91.67 -1.73 18.39
N THR A 5 -91.01 -1.33 17.35
CA THR A 5 -89.68 -1.86 16.94
C THR A 5 -88.59 -0.97 17.60
N ALA A 6 -87.84 -1.48 18.57
CA ALA A 6 -86.70 -0.81 19.17
C ALA A 6 -85.45 -1.01 18.31
N GLY A 7 -84.95 0.05 17.70
CA GLY A 7 -83.67 0.06 16.97
C GLY A 7 -82.48 0.20 17.95
N PHE A 8 -81.57 -0.79 17.95
CA PHE A 8 -80.32 -0.78 18.74
C PHE A 8 -79.20 -0.13 17.91
N LEU A 9 -78.83 1.07 18.31
CA LEU A 9 -77.72 1.83 17.68
C LEU A 9 -76.40 1.38 18.31
N ALA A 10 -75.63 0.55 17.62
CA ALA A 10 -74.32 0.13 18.05
C ALA A 10 -73.27 1.24 17.70
N LEU A 11 -72.79 1.96 18.72
CA LEU A 11 -71.74 2.96 18.59
C LEU A 11 -70.41 2.24 18.59
N LEU A 12 -69.78 2.12 17.38
CA LEU A 12 -68.39 1.63 17.19
C LEU A 12 -67.41 2.66 17.73
N LEU A 13 -66.78 2.39 18.89
CA LEU A 13 -65.65 3.09 19.42
C LEU A 13 -64.40 2.70 18.61
N ALA A 14 -64.08 3.51 17.59
CA ALA A 14 -62.77 3.44 16.94
C ALA A 14 -61.72 4.03 17.89
N GLY A 15 -60.96 3.16 18.56
CA GLY A 15 -59.76 3.56 19.32
C GLY A 15 -58.71 4.19 18.39
N PRO A 16 -57.91 5.16 18.85
CA PRO A 16 -56.83 5.69 18.09
C PRO A 16 -55.82 4.57 17.77
N ALA A 17 -55.65 4.27 16.48
CA ALA A 17 -54.54 3.46 16.01
C ALA A 17 -53.27 4.28 16.22
N PHE A 18 -52.48 3.93 17.24
CA PHE A 18 -51.12 4.42 17.38
C PHE A 18 -50.35 3.87 16.18
N ALA A 19 -50.14 4.69 15.18
CA ALA A 19 -49.19 4.37 14.12
C ALA A 19 -47.83 4.22 14.81
N ASP A 20 -47.22 3.05 14.69
CA ASP A 20 -45.86 2.78 15.17
C ASP A 20 -44.94 3.71 14.37
N GLU A 21 -44.50 4.80 14.96
CA GLU A 21 -43.57 5.74 14.32
C GLU A 21 -42.27 4.98 14.03
N PRO A 22 -41.75 5.01 12.79
CA PRO A 22 -40.53 4.27 12.46
C PRO A 22 -39.39 4.73 13.40
N PRO A 23 -38.62 3.79 13.94
CA PRO A 23 -37.57 4.13 14.90
C PRO A 23 -36.57 5.12 14.27
N GLY A 24 -36.26 6.19 15.01
CA GLY A 24 -35.25 7.16 14.62
C GLY A 24 -33.90 6.48 14.37
N ARG A 25 -33.20 6.87 13.31
CA ARG A 25 -31.90 6.30 12.92
C ARG A 25 -30.80 7.35 13.01
N ILE A 26 -29.65 6.94 13.55
CA ILE A 26 -28.43 7.77 13.59
C ILE A 26 -27.40 7.08 12.67
N GLY A 27 -26.95 7.78 11.63
CA GLY A 27 -25.85 7.37 10.76
C GLY A 27 -24.59 8.16 11.09
N VAL A 28 -23.47 7.48 11.32
CA VAL A 28 -22.17 8.08 11.62
C VAL A 28 -21.06 7.39 10.84
N ILE A 29 -19.95 8.09 10.64
CA ILE A 29 -18.75 7.52 10.02
C ILE A 29 -17.61 7.59 11.04
N GLY A 30 -17.24 6.43 11.58
CA GLY A 30 -16.07 6.32 12.45
C GLY A 30 -14.77 6.44 11.67
N ARG A 31 -13.80 7.14 12.25
CA ARG A 31 -12.47 7.33 11.67
C ARG A 31 -11.41 6.96 12.70
N ALA A 32 -10.35 6.34 12.22
CA ALA A 32 -9.17 6.07 13.02
C ALA A 32 -7.93 6.04 12.15
N SER A 33 -6.80 6.35 12.75
CA SER A 33 -5.47 6.19 12.16
C SER A 33 -4.50 5.71 13.23
N ARG A 34 -3.51 4.92 12.81
CA ARG A 34 -2.38 4.52 13.66
C ARG A 34 -1.09 4.68 12.89
N GLU A 35 -0.09 5.17 13.58
CA GLU A 35 1.29 5.11 13.11
C GLU A 35 1.88 3.82 13.62
N VAL A 36 2.47 3.03 12.70
CA VAL A 36 3.13 1.76 13.01
C VAL A 36 4.53 1.81 12.42
N ALA A 37 5.54 1.56 13.23
CA ALA A 37 6.90 1.46 12.75
C ALA A 37 7.03 0.26 11.80
N PRO A 38 7.73 0.40 10.66
CA PRO A 38 8.01 -0.72 9.77
C PRO A 38 8.86 -1.77 10.48
N ASP A 39 8.67 -3.04 10.12
CA ASP A 39 9.44 -4.15 10.65
C ASP A 39 10.39 -4.78 9.62
N PHE A 40 10.32 -4.36 8.36
CA PHE A 40 11.31 -4.70 7.34
C PHE A 40 11.51 -3.55 6.33
N ALA A 41 12.60 -3.63 5.58
CA ALA A 41 12.82 -2.82 4.39
C ALA A 41 13.15 -3.72 3.21
N THR A 42 12.74 -3.32 2.02
CA THR A 42 13.18 -3.92 0.74
C THR A 42 14.12 -2.93 0.05
N VAL A 43 15.30 -3.39 -0.29
CA VAL A 43 16.32 -2.62 -1.01
C VAL A 43 16.39 -3.18 -2.42
N GLU A 44 16.28 -2.34 -3.41
CA GLU A 44 16.56 -2.70 -4.80
C GLU A 44 18.01 -2.36 -5.15
N VAL A 45 18.78 -3.37 -5.48
CA VAL A 45 20.21 -3.28 -5.79
C VAL A 45 20.42 -3.64 -7.24
N ALA A 46 21.04 -2.77 -8.02
CA ALA A 46 21.31 -3.03 -9.43
C ALA A 46 22.80 -3.21 -9.68
N VAL A 47 23.11 -4.17 -10.55
CA VAL A 47 24.43 -4.39 -11.13
C VAL A 47 24.37 -4.22 -12.64
N GLU A 48 25.36 -3.56 -13.20
CA GLU A 48 25.47 -3.28 -14.63
C GLU A 48 26.79 -3.85 -15.15
N SER A 49 26.75 -4.51 -16.30
CA SER A 49 27.93 -5.08 -16.93
C SER A 49 27.92 -4.80 -18.42
N ARG A 50 29.10 -4.67 -19.01
CA ARG A 50 29.24 -4.46 -20.46
C ARG A 50 30.00 -5.62 -21.06
N GLY A 51 29.71 -5.95 -22.30
CA GLY A 51 30.42 -6.97 -23.08
C GLY A 51 30.38 -6.68 -24.56
N ALA A 52 31.37 -7.18 -25.28
CA ALA A 52 31.43 -7.06 -26.75
C ALA A 52 30.28 -7.81 -27.44
N THR A 53 29.78 -8.88 -26.80
CA THR A 53 28.64 -9.65 -27.26
C THR A 53 27.53 -9.70 -26.21
N PRO A 54 26.25 -9.97 -26.58
CA PRO A 54 25.15 -10.13 -25.65
C PRO A 54 25.47 -11.16 -24.56
N THR A 55 26.02 -12.33 -24.93
CA THR A 55 26.36 -13.40 -24.00
C THR A 55 27.44 -12.96 -23.00
N ALA A 56 28.52 -12.32 -23.47
CA ALA A 56 29.58 -11.84 -22.59
C ALA A 56 29.06 -10.80 -21.56
N ALA A 57 28.20 -9.88 -21.99
CA ALA A 57 27.59 -8.90 -21.09
C ALA A 57 26.71 -9.61 -20.02
N LEU A 58 25.91 -10.59 -20.42
CA LEU A 58 25.02 -11.33 -19.54
C LEU A 58 25.77 -12.21 -18.53
N ASP A 59 26.84 -12.89 -18.97
CA ASP A 59 27.66 -13.75 -18.11
C ASP A 59 28.35 -12.95 -17.00
N GLN A 60 28.95 -11.81 -17.36
CA GLN A 60 29.56 -10.89 -16.39
C GLN A 60 28.53 -10.33 -15.43
N ASN A 61 27.36 -9.98 -15.92
CA ASN A 61 26.26 -9.46 -15.08
C ASN A 61 25.75 -10.51 -14.12
N SER A 62 25.60 -11.76 -14.58
CA SER A 62 25.18 -12.90 -13.73
C SER A 62 26.21 -13.19 -12.63
N ALA A 63 27.51 -13.05 -12.91
CA ALA A 63 28.56 -13.19 -11.90
C ALA A 63 28.48 -12.07 -10.86
N ALA A 64 28.29 -10.82 -11.27
CA ALA A 64 28.13 -9.67 -10.38
C ALA A 64 26.87 -9.80 -9.51
N ALA A 65 25.75 -10.23 -10.08
CA ALA A 65 24.52 -10.48 -9.33
C ALA A 65 24.68 -11.58 -8.27
N ARG A 66 25.37 -12.67 -8.59
CA ARG A 66 25.70 -13.73 -7.60
C ARG A 66 26.50 -13.17 -6.43
N LYS A 67 27.46 -12.29 -6.69
CA LYS A 67 28.24 -11.67 -5.64
C LYS A 67 27.39 -10.79 -4.70
N VAL A 68 26.42 -10.07 -5.25
CA VAL A 68 25.43 -9.32 -4.43
C VAL A 68 24.65 -10.27 -3.51
N VAL A 69 24.21 -11.41 -4.03
CA VAL A 69 23.51 -12.44 -3.23
C VAL A 69 24.41 -13.02 -2.12
N GLU A 70 25.66 -13.31 -2.42
CA GLU A 70 26.65 -13.78 -1.43
C GLU A 70 26.88 -12.76 -0.30
N LEU A 71 27.06 -11.50 -0.66
CA LEU A 71 27.23 -10.41 0.30
C LEU A 71 25.99 -10.18 1.17
N ALA A 72 24.79 -10.31 0.62
CA ALA A 72 23.56 -10.28 1.40
C ALA A 72 23.52 -11.45 2.41
N GLY A 73 24.04 -12.62 2.02
CA GLY A 73 24.19 -13.79 2.89
C GLY A 73 25.05 -13.53 4.13
N GLU A 74 26.06 -12.68 4.06
CA GLU A 74 26.87 -12.26 5.22
C GLU A 74 26.02 -11.56 6.30
N PHE A 75 24.89 -11.00 5.91
CA PHE A 75 23.90 -10.38 6.81
C PHE A 75 22.79 -11.33 7.24
N GLY A 76 22.87 -12.60 6.87
CA GLY A 76 21.86 -13.62 7.16
C GLY A 76 20.64 -13.54 6.26
N ILE A 77 20.71 -12.81 5.15
CA ILE A 77 19.60 -12.66 4.19
C ILE A 77 19.75 -13.75 3.12
N THR A 78 18.78 -14.66 3.07
CA THR A 78 18.81 -15.83 2.18
C THR A 78 17.41 -16.22 1.73
N GLY A 79 17.32 -17.10 0.73
CA GLY A 79 16.05 -17.70 0.32
C GLY A 79 15.01 -16.68 -0.16
N PRO A 80 13.81 -16.65 0.44
CA PRO A 80 12.70 -15.81 -0.04
C PRO A 80 12.93 -14.32 0.15
N ASP A 81 13.91 -13.92 0.96
CA ASP A 81 14.27 -12.51 1.18
C ASP A 81 15.16 -11.93 0.05
N LEU A 82 15.54 -12.77 -0.90
CA LEU A 82 16.30 -12.41 -2.10
C LEU A 82 15.52 -12.80 -3.36
N ALA A 83 15.28 -11.84 -4.24
CA ALA A 83 14.60 -12.09 -5.50
C ALA A 83 15.23 -11.26 -6.63
N THR A 84 15.30 -11.83 -7.84
CA THR A 84 15.59 -11.03 -9.03
C THR A 84 14.36 -10.19 -9.36
N ALA A 85 14.50 -8.88 -9.32
CA ALA A 85 13.42 -7.94 -9.61
C ALA A 85 13.29 -7.66 -11.11
N ALA A 86 14.43 -7.53 -11.82
CA ALA A 86 14.46 -7.29 -13.26
C ALA A 86 15.80 -7.69 -13.87
N VAL A 87 15.76 -8.14 -15.12
CA VAL A 87 16.96 -8.34 -15.97
C VAL A 87 16.72 -7.65 -17.30
N SER A 88 17.67 -6.88 -17.75
CA SER A 88 17.62 -6.26 -19.08
C SER A 88 18.96 -6.39 -19.80
N LEU A 89 18.89 -6.48 -21.13
CA LEU A 89 20.04 -6.49 -22.01
C LEU A 89 19.75 -5.56 -23.19
N ARG A 90 20.67 -4.66 -23.49
CA ARG A 90 20.49 -3.67 -24.56
C ARG A 90 21.81 -3.42 -25.28
N PRO A 91 21.79 -3.04 -26.59
CA PRO A 91 22.96 -2.48 -27.24
C PRO A 91 23.46 -1.25 -26.49
N ALA A 92 24.77 -1.13 -26.36
CA ALA A 92 25.43 0.06 -25.81
C ALA A 92 26.01 0.88 -26.95
N THR A 93 26.00 2.21 -26.79
CA THR A 93 26.66 3.16 -27.70
C THR A 93 27.60 4.03 -26.90
N LYS A 94 28.64 4.56 -27.60
CA LYS A 94 29.48 5.63 -27.08
C LYS A 94 29.49 6.78 -28.06
N THR A 95 29.52 7.99 -27.52
CA THR A 95 29.63 9.20 -28.30
C THR A 95 31.11 9.46 -28.64
N VAL A 96 31.45 9.55 -29.91
CA VAL A 96 32.80 9.88 -30.37
C VAL A 96 32.76 11.17 -31.18
N ARG A 97 33.86 11.92 -31.13
CA ARG A 97 34.06 13.09 -32.00
C ARG A 97 34.68 12.61 -33.30
N ASP A 98 34.06 12.91 -34.44
CA ASP A 98 34.60 12.61 -35.74
C ASP A 98 35.73 13.62 -36.15
N PRO A 99 36.49 13.36 -37.25
CA PRO A 99 37.53 14.27 -37.71
C PRO A 99 37.02 15.66 -38.07
N GLY A 100 35.73 15.82 -38.36
CA GLY A 100 35.08 17.09 -38.63
C GLY A 100 34.63 17.85 -37.37
N GLY A 101 34.89 17.29 -36.17
CA GLY A 101 34.54 17.90 -34.90
C GLY A 101 33.10 17.63 -34.43
N GLN A 102 32.30 16.88 -35.18
CA GLN A 102 30.92 16.54 -34.82
C GLN A 102 30.87 15.35 -33.90
N MET A 103 29.91 15.36 -32.96
CA MET A 103 29.65 14.24 -32.05
C MET A 103 28.70 13.24 -32.73
N ARG A 104 29.06 11.96 -32.71
CA ARG A 104 28.20 10.90 -33.21
C ARG A 104 28.25 9.66 -32.29
N ASP A 105 27.14 8.94 -32.21
CA ASP A 105 27.07 7.70 -31.47
C ASP A 105 27.48 6.53 -32.33
N VAL A 106 28.38 5.71 -31.79
CA VAL A 106 28.83 4.49 -32.44
C VAL A 106 28.53 3.30 -31.53
N PRO A 107 28.31 2.10 -32.08
CA PRO A 107 28.12 0.89 -31.26
C PRO A 107 29.30 0.66 -30.32
N ASP A 108 28.99 0.28 -29.06
CA ASP A 108 29.96 -0.02 -28.00
C ASP A 108 29.64 -1.31 -27.26
N GLY A 109 29.22 -2.32 -28.04
CA GLY A 109 28.87 -3.63 -27.49
C GLY A 109 27.45 -3.67 -26.86
N TYR A 110 27.33 -4.33 -25.73
CA TYR A 110 26.05 -4.58 -25.06
C TYR A 110 26.18 -4.28 -23.57
N GLN A 111 25.09 -3.81 -22.97
CA GLN A 111 24.96 -3.59 -21.53
C GLN A 111 23.88 -4.48 -20.99
N ALA A 112 24.22 -5.28 -19.96
CA ALA A 112 23.28 -6.04 -19.16
C ALA A 112 23.08 -5.35 -17.80
N THR A 113 21.86 -5.34 -17.32
CA THR A 113 21.50 -4.83 -15.99
C THR A 113 20.68 -5.88 -15.28
N ASN A 114 21.00 -6.17 -14.03
CA ASN A 114 20.23 -7.05 -13.15
C ASN A 114 19.90 -6.29 -11.87
N ALA A 115 18.62 -6.26 -11.50
CA ALA A 115 18.14 -5.72 -10.23
C ALA A 115 17.79 -6.87 -9.29
N VAL A 116 18.38 -6.85 -8.11
CA VAL A 116 18.12 -7.80 -7.01
C VAL A 116 17.36 -7.08 -5.92
N SER A 117 16.22 -7.62 -5.55
CA SER A 117 15.43 -7.17 -4.40
C SER A 117 15.92 -7.90 -3.15
N VAL A 118 16.31 -7.14 -2.13
CA VAL A 118 16.86 -7.64 -0.86
C VAL A 118 15.96 -7.19 0.28
N ARG A 119 15.28 -8.14 0.94
CA ARG A 119 14.43 -7.85 2.09
C ARG A 119 15.23 -7.94 3.38
N VAL A 120 15.17 -6.90 4.19
CA VAL A 120 15.96 -6.71 5.42
C VAL A 120 15.03 -6.62 6.62
N GLY A 121 15.00 -7.62 7.48
CA GLY A 121 14.21 -7.60 8.72
C GLY A 121 14.87 -6.81 9.85
N ASP A 122 16.21 -6.81 9.94
CA ASP A 122 16.93 -5.98 10.92
C ASP A 122 17.25 -4.60 10.34
N LEU A 123 16.34 -3.66 10.53
CA LEU A 123 16.48 -2.29 10.01
C LEU A 123 17.71 -1.55 10.55
N LYS A 124 18.27 -1.95 11.71
CA LYS A 124 19.48 -1.33 12.26
C LYS A 124 20.71 -1.64 11.40
N ARG A 125 20.70 -2.78 10.71
CA ARG A 125 21.80 -3.21 9.83
C ARG A 125 21.66 -2.71 8.39
N LEU A 126 20.53 -2.10 8.04
CA LEU A 126 20.22 -1.64 6.66
C LEU A 126 21.35 -0.77 6.07
N GLY A 127 21.82 0.22 6.82
CA GLY A 127 22.87 1.12 6.34
C GLY A 127 24.23 0.43 6.13
N ALA A 128 24.55 -0.55 6.99
CA ALA A 128 25.78 -1.34 6.84
C ALA A 128 25.69 -2.28 5.62
N LEU A 129 24.53 -2.92 5.43
CA LEU A 129 24.26 -3.76 4.26
C LEU A 129 24.42 -2.96 2.97
N MET A 130 23.75 -1.81 2.84
CA MET A 130 23.83 -1.00 1.63
C MET A 130 25.27 -0.61 1.28
N ARG A 131 26.07 -0.20 2.27
CA ARG A 131 27.51 0.08 2.07
C ARG A 131 28.24 -1.16 1.60
N ARG A 132 28.05 -2.30 2.28
CA ARG A 132 28.73 -3.56 1.93
C ARG A 132 28.41 -4.01 0.50
N LEU A 133 27.17 -3.84 0.05
CA LEU A 133 26.76 -4.19 -1.31
C LEU A 133 27.42 -3.27 -2.36
N LEU A 134 27.48 -1.95 -2.11
CA LEU A 134 28.15 -1.00 -3.00
C LEU A 134 29.66 -1.24 -3.04
N ASP A 135 30.33 -1.40 -1.89
CA ASP A 135 31.76 -1.72 -1.82
C ASP A 135 32.07 -3.08 -2.48
N GLY A 136 31.10 -3.99 -2.51
CA GLY A 136 31.22 -5.31 -3.09
C GLY A 136 30.92 -5.39 -4.58
N GLY A 137 30.58 -4.29 -5.25
CA GLY A 137 30.42 -4.20 -6.70
C GLY A 137 28.98 -4.06 -7.18
N ALA A 138 28.04 -3.66 -6.32
CA ALA A 138 26.78 -3.13 -6.78
C ALA A 138 26.97 -1.71 -7.34
N ASP A 139 26.41 -1.44 -8.52
CA ASP A 139 26.57 -0.15 -9.18
C ASP A 139 25.58 0.88 -8.64
N ARG A 140 24.43 0.44 -8.14
CA ARG A 140 23.37 1.35 -7.74
C ARG A 140 22.43 0.74 -6.71
N ILE A 141 21.97 1.57 -5.77
CA ILE A 141 20.77 1.32 -4.95
C ILE A 141 19.60 2.04 -5.64
N GLY A 142 18.62 1.29 -6.14
CA GLY A 142 17.45 1.81 -6.86
C GLY A 142 16.42 2.44 -5.94
N GLY A 143 16.31 1.97 -4.71
CA GLY A 143 15.39 2.50 -3.72
C GLY A 143 15.32 1.65 -2.46
N VAL A 144 14.70 2.21 -1.42
CA VAL A 144 14.37 1.52 -0.18
C VAL A 144 12.88 1.71 0.08
N ALA A 145 12.16 0.60 0.21
CA ALA A 145 10.76 0.59 0.59
C ALA A 145 10.60 -0.07 1.96
N PHE A 146 9.88 0.58 2.86
CA PHE A 146 9.59 0.06 4.18
C PHE A 146 8.22 -0.60 4.22
N GLY A 147 8.08 -1.67 4.99
CA GLY A 147 6.85 -2.42 5.09
C GLY A 147 6.59 -3.03 6.45
N LEU A 148 5.42 -3.67 6.54
CA LEU A 148 5.00 -4.48 7.68
C LEU A 148 4.84 -5.93 7.21
N THR A 149 5.38 -6.86 7.97
CA THR A 149 5.25 -8.31 7.69
C THR A 149 3.81 -8.76 7.87
N ASP A 150 3.10 -8.21 8.88
CA ASP A 150 1.67 -8.45 9.11
C ASP A 150 0.89 -7.12 9.13
N PRO A 151 0.54 -6.56 7.98
CA PRO A 151 -0.30 -5.37 7.91
C PRO A 151 -1.73 -5.63 8.39
N GLY A 152 -2.21 -6.89 8.36
CA GLY A 152 -3.57 -7.26 8.76
C GLY A 152 -3.83 -7.00 10.23
N GLN A 153 -2.89 -7.26 11.11
CA GLN A 153 -3.00 -6.97 12.53
C GLN A 153 -3.19 -5.46 12.78
N ALA A 154 -2.37 -4.64 12.14
CA ALA A 154 -2.48 -3.17 12.25
C ALA A 154 -3.83 -2.66 11.69
N GLU A 155 -4.27 -3.20 10.56
CA GLU A 155 -5.55 -2.85 9.95
C GLU A 155 -6.74 -3.22 10.84
N ASN A 156 -6.74 -4.41 11.44
CA ASN A 156 -7.80 -4.83 12.36
C ASN A 156 -7.86 -3.93 13.60
N ALA A 157 -6.72 -3.51 14.13
CA ALA A 157 -6.67 -2.57 15.23
C ALA A 157 -7.28 -1.20 14.85
N VAL A 158 -6.95 -0.68 13.66
CA VAL A 158 -7.53 0.59 13.15
C VAL A 158 -9.04 0.45 12.93
N ARG A 159 -9.52 -0.68 12.38
CA ARG A 159 -10.97 -0.93 12.22
C ARG A 159 -11.69 -0.92 13.56
N ALA A 160 -11.12 -1.57 14.58
CA ALA A 160 -11.69 -1.59 15.93
C ALA A 160 -11.74 -0.18 16.54
N ASP A 161 -10.71 0.64 16.33
CA ASP A 161 -10.67 2.05 16.76
C ASP A 161 -11.75 2.89 16.04
N ALA A 162 -11.92 2.68 14.73
CA ALA A 162 -12.95 3.37 13.96
C ALA A 162 -14.37 3.01 14.41
N VAL A 163 -14.63 1.74 14.76
CA VAL A 163 -15.93 1.32 15.33
C VAL A 163 -16.17 1.99 16.68
N ARG A 164 -15.15 2.07 17.53
CA ARG A 164 -15.25 2.79 18.82
C ARG A 164 -15.53 4.28 18.62
N ASP A 165 -14.91 4.88 17.62
CA ASP A 165 -15.16 6.27 17.27
C ASP A 165 -16.60 6.50 16.78
N ALA A 166 -17.10 5.68 15.85
CA ALA A 166 -18.47 5.72 15.38
C ALA A 166 -19.47 5.62 16.54
N LYS A 167 -19.22 4.68 17.48
CA LYS A 167 -20.07 4.51 18.66
C LYS A 167 -20.11 5.79 19.51
N ARG A 168 -18.96 6.39 19.82
CA ARG A 168 -18.90 7.66 20.58
C ARG A 168 -19.66 8.77 19.88
N GLN A 169 -19.53 8.92 18.56
CA GLN A 169 -20.26 9.90 17.77
C GLN A 169 -21.78 9.68 17.88
N ALA A 170 -22.23 8.45 17.71
CA ALA A 170 -23.66 8.11 17.81
C ALA A 170 -24.23 8.36 19.22
N GLU A 171 -23.50 8.04 20.28
CA GLU A 171 -23.88 8.33 21.67
C GLU A 171 -24.00 9.83 21.92
N THR A 172 -23.04 10.60 21.42
CA THR A 172 -23.04 12.09 21.54
C THR A 172 -24.26 12.70 20.85
N LEU A 173 -24.57 12.23 19.63
CA LEU A 173 -25.71 12.73 18.85
C LEU A 173 -27.04 12.34 19.50
N ALA A 174 -27.18 11.13 20.01
CA ALA A 174 -28.36 10.68 20.72
C ALA A 174 -28.59 11.52 21.97
N ALA A 175 -27.56 11.73 22.78
CA ALA A 175 -27.64 12.55 24.00
C ALA A 175 -28.02 14.00 23.70
N ALA A 176 -27.43 14.60 22.67
CA ALA A 176 -27.77 15.96 22.24
C ALA A 176 -29.22 16.12 21.78
N ALA A 177 -29.82 15.05 21.24
CA ALA A 177 -31.23 14.99 20.86
C ALA A 177 -32.16 14.64 22.03
N GLY A 178 -31.65 14.44 23.25
CA GLY A 178 -32.43 13.99 24.40
C GLY A 178 -32.84 12.52 24.32
N LEU A 179 -32.19 11.72 23.49
CA LEU A 179 -32.50 10.32 23.23
C LEU A 179 -31.40 9.40 23.76
N ARG A 180 -31.71 8.11 23.83
CA ARG A 180 -30.72 7.06 24.11
C ARG A 180 -30.45 6.24 22.86
N LEU A 181 -29.17 5.87 22.67
CA LEU A 181 -28.78 4.99 21.57
C LEU A 181 -29.41 3.61 21.75
N GLY A 182 -30.11 3.14 20.71
CA GLY A 182 -30.75 1.83 20.67
C GLY A 182 -29.82 0.75 20.14
N ARG A 183 -30.43 -0.29 19.55
CA ARG A 183 -29.72 -1.42 18.95
C ARG A 183 -29.00 -1.00 17.67
N LEU A 184 -27.80 -1.55 17.44
CA LEU A 184 -27.09 -1.43 16.16
C LEU A 184 -27.89 -2.11 15.05
N GLU A 185 -28.25 -1.36 14.02
CA GLU A 185 -28.98 -1.88 12.85
C GLU A 185 -28.04 -2.33 11.75
N SER A 186 -27.01 -1.56 11.46
CA SER A 186 -26.06 -1.84 10.39
C SER A 186 -24.67 -1.37 10.74
N LEU A 187 -23.65 -2.16 10.38
CA LEU A 187 -22.24 -1.82 10.43
C LEU A 187 -21.61 -2.22 9.09
N VAL A 188 -21.12 -1.25 8.36
CA VAL A 188 -20.43 -1.48 7.07
C VAL A 188 -19.01 -0.97 7.18
N SER A 189 -18.05 -1.84 6.87
CA SER A 189 -16.65 -1.47 6.72
C SER A 189 -16.29 -1.58 5.25
N PRO A 190 -16.25 -0.48 4.49
CA PRO A 190 -15.90 -0.55 3.09
C PRO A 190 -14.46 -1.08 2.94
N PRO A 191 -14.16 -1.81 1.84
CA PRO A 191 -12.80 -2.17 1.51
C PRO A 191 -11.98 -0.90 1.34
N ARG A 192 -10.69 -0.98 1.69
CA ARG A 192 -9.76 0.14 1.57
C ARG A 192 -9.74 0.64 0.13
N GLN A 193 -10.19 1.86 -0.13
CA GLN A 193 -9.94 2.52 -1.40
C GLN A 193 -8.48 3.00 -1.41
N GLY A 194 -7.65 2.27 -2.16
CA GLY A 194 -6.26 2.60 -2.40
C GLY A 194 -5.33 2.10 -1.28
N ALA A 195 -4.49 1.13 -1.63
CA ALA A 195 -3.24 0.93 -0.92
C ALA A 195 -2.53 2.29 -0.85
N ALA A 196 -2.02 2.67 0.32
CA ALA A 196 -1.20 3.88 0.42
C ALA A 196 -0.09 3.77 -0.62
N MET A 197 -0.14 4.63 -1.65
CA MET A 197 0.98 4.72 -2.58
C MET A 197 2.22 5.04 -1.76
N PRO A 198 3.35 4.36 -2.03
CA PRO A 198 4.61 4.69 -1.37
C PRO A 198 4.83 6.20 -1.45
N MET A 199 5.37 6.80 -0.40
CA MET A 199 5.54 8.26 -0.27
C MET A 199 6.26 8.89 -1.47
N GLN A 200 7.08 8.11 -2.21
CA GLN A 200 7.75 8.52 -3.45
C GLN A 200 6.78 8.81 -4.61
N ALA A 201 5.66 8.10 -4.72
CA ALA A 201 4.67 8.35 -5.78
C ALA A 201 3.89 9.66 -5.56
N ARG A 202 3.76 10.14 -4.33
CA ARG A 202 3.10 11.43 -4.02
C ARG A 202 3.94 12.64 -4.43
N ALA A 203 5.26 12.55 -4.39
CA ALA A 203 6.16 13.64 -4.78
C ALA A 203 6.14 13.91 -6.30
N PHE A 204 5.88 12.89 -7.12
CA PHE A 204 5.78 13.05 -8.57
C PHE A 204 4.40 13.52 -9.04
N ALA A 205 3.33 13.16 -8.36
CA ALA A 205 1.97 13.58 -8.72
C ALA A 205 1.72 15.08 -8.47
N ALA A 206 2.44 15.70 -7.55
CA ALA A 206 2.28 17.13 -7.22
C ALA A 206 2.99 18.09 -8.18
N LYS A 207 3.83 17.60 -9.13
CA LYS A 207 4.63 18.43 -10.07
C LYS A 207 4.11 18.47 -11.50
N GLY A 208 2.96 17.88 -11.81
CA GLY A 208 2.46 17.69 -13.16
C GLY A 208 1.14 18.38 -13.46
N VAL A 209 0.98 19.68 -13.20
CA VAL A 209 -0.03 20.52 -13.87
C VAL A 209 0.59 21.87 -14.21
N PRO A 210 1.02 22.10 -15.46
CA PRO A 210 1.10 23.46 -16.01
C PRO A 210 -0.28 23.84 -16.51
N GLY A 211 -0.75 25.00 -16.09
CA GLY A 211 -1.92 25.70 -16.61
C GLY A 211 -1.72 26.18 -18.04
#